data_4032fbc17bf69fab1c356409e1b6ffca
#
_entry.id   4032fbc17bf69fab1c356409e1b6ffca
#
_cell.length_a   1.000
_cell.length_b   1.000
_cell.length_c   1.000
_cell.angle_alpha   90.00
_cell.angle_beta   90.00
_cell.angle_gamma   90.00
#
_symmetry.space_group_name_H-M   'P 1'
#
loop_
_entity.id
_entity.type
_entity.pdbx_description
1 polymer ?
#
loop_
_entity_poly.entity_id
_entity_poly.type
_entity_poly.pdbx_seq_one_letter_code
_entity_poly.pdbx_strand_id
1 'polypeptide(L)'
;KLTLREYADHQKAMDALAEGEVDIVLSHLVTSPPLNNDIAATKPLIITFPALVTTLHDSMRPLTSPKPVNIARVANYPPDEVIHQSFPKATIISFTNLYQALASVSAGHNDYFIGSNIITSSMISRYFTHSLNVVKYYNSPRQYNFFLTRKESVILNEVLNRFVDALTNEVRYEVSQNWLDTGNLAFLNKPLELTEHEKQWIKQHPNLKVLENPYSPPYSMTDENG
;
A
#
# COMPACT_ATOMS: atom_id res chain seq x y z
N LYS A 1 24.68 1.16 -18.05
CA LYS A 1 25.14 0.86 -16.68
C LYS A 1 24.53 1.86 -15.74
N LEU A 2 23.86 1.39 -14.68
CA LEU A 2 23.33 2.24 -13.60
C LEU A 2 24.39 2.37 -12.51
N THR A 3 24.55 3.58 -11.98
CA THR A 3 25.37 3.86 -10.80
C THR A 3 24.46 4.37 -9.72
N LEU A 4 24.44 3.71 -8.57
CA LEU A 4 23.65 4.12 -7.41
C LEU A 4 24.49 5.06 -6.53
N ARG A 5 23.87 6.13 -6.06
CA ARG A 5 24.40 7.04 -5.05
C ARG A 5 23.44 7.11 -3.87
N GLU A 6 23.97 7.09 -2.66
CA GLU A 6 23.19 7.22 -1.43
C GLU A 6 23.33 8.65 -0.91
N TYR A 7 22.20 9.20 -0.45
CA TYR A 7 22.13 10.50 0.18
C TYR A 7 21.53 10.36 1.58
N ALA A 8 21.93 11.24 2.47
CA ALA A 8 21.51 11.19 3.89
C ALA A 8 19.99 11.40 4.07
N ASP A 9 19.37 12.16 3.17
CA ASP A 9 17.94 12.43 3.17
C ASP A 9 17.43 12.74 1.75
N HIS A 10 16.11 12.79 1.62
CA HIS A 10 15.46 13.02 0.33
C HIS A 10 15.73 14.42 -0.22
N GLN A 11 15.85 15.45 0.64
CA GLN A 11 16.09 16.81 0.17
C GLN A 11 17.45 16.92 -0.52
N LYS A 12 18.50 16.32 0.05
CA LYS A 12 19.83 16.29 -0.57
C LYS A 12 19.85 15.55 -1.90
N ALA A 13 19.06 14.47 -2.03
CA ALA A 13 18.91 13.79 -3.32
C ALA A 13 18.21 14.68 -4.35
N MET A 14 17.23 15.48 -3.94
CA MET A 14 16.55 16.43 -4.83
C MET A 14 17.45 17.60 -5.24
N ASP A 15 18.28 18.11 -4.31
CA ASP A 15 19.26 19.15 -4.62
C ASP A 15 20.29 18.63 -5.64
N ALA A 16 20.80 17.41 -5.45
CA ALA A 16 21.72 16.76 -6.38
C ALA A 16 21.09 16.52 -7.77
N LEU A 17 19.78 16.24 -7.84
CA LEU A 17 19.06 16.15 -9.11
C LEU A 17 18.98 17.51 -9.79
N ALA A 18 18.65 18.57 -9.05
CA ALA A 18 18.58 19.92 -9.58
C ALA A 18 19.95 20.43 -10.09
N GLU A 19 21.01 20.12 -9.37
CA GLU A 19 22.41 20.48 -9.71
C GLU A 19 23.00 19.62 -10.85
N GLY A 20 22.31 18.54 -11.25
CA GLY A 20 22.78 17.64 -12.30
C GLY A 20 23.83 16.61 -11.87
N GLU A 21 24.05 16.45 -10.57
CA GLU A 21 24.96 15.41 -10.06
C GLU A 21 24.39 14.00 -10.25
N VAL A 22 23.05 13.88 -10.26
CA VAL A 22 22.30 12.65 -10.57
C VAL A 22 21.26 12.93 -11.65
N ASP A 23 20.91 11.90 -12.39
CA ASP A 23 19.93 12.00 -13.49
C ASP A 23 18.52 11.59 -13.07
N ILE A 24 18.41 10.72 -12.06
CA ILE A 24 17.16 10.14 -11.58
C ILE A 24 17.16 10.11 -10.06
N VAL A 25 16.07 10.52 -9.47
CA VAL A 25 15.76 10.28 -8.04
C VAL A 25 14.50 9.44 -7.97
N LEU A 26 14.53 8.41 -7.12
CA LEU A 26 13.31 7.69 -6.76
C LEU A 26 12.63 8.45 -5.62
N SER A 27 11.40 8.93 -5.84
CA SER A 27 10.66 9.65 -4.81
C SER A 27 10.38 8.74 -3.61
N HIS A 28 10.21 9.31 -2.44
CA HIS A 28 9.52 8.60 -1.37
C HIS A 28 8.01 8.50 -1.67
N LEU A 29 7.30 7.71 -0.90
CA LEU A 29 5.85 7.56 -1.07
C LEU A 29 5.13 8.88 -0.76
N VAL A 30 4.43 9.43 -1.75
CA VAL A 30 3.70 10.70 -1.68
C VAL A 30 2.27 10.53 -2.20
N THR A 31 1.36 11.39 -1.78
CA THR A 31 -0.04 11.35 -2.22
C THR A 31 -0.27 11.98 -3.61
N SER A 32 0.69 12.77 -4.07
CA SER A 32 0.69 13.39 -5.40
C SER A 32 2.12 13.56 -5.91
N PRO A 33 2.33 13.65 -7.23
CA PRO A 33 3.65 13.96 -7.76
C PRO A 33 4.15 15.31 -7.22
N PRO A 34 5.46 15.44 -6.95
CA PRO A 34 6.00 16.72 -6.53
C PRO A 34 5.83 17.76 -7.65
N LEU A 35 5.15 18.85 -7.32
CA LEU A 35 4.96 19.98 -8.23
C LEU A 35 6.16 20.91 -8.08
N ASN A 36 7.10 20.80 -9.01
CA ASN A 36 8.22 21.73 -9.17
C ASN A 36 8.36 22.09 -10.64
N ASN A 37 8.69 23.36 -10.91
CA ASN A 37 8.86 23.83 -12.30
C ASN A 37 10.05 23.18 -13.02
N ASP A 38 11.02 22.69 -12.27
CA ASP A 38 12.28 22.14 -12.79
C ASP A 38 12.35 20.59 -12.77
N ILE A 39 11.36 19.95 -12.13
CA ILE A 39 11.30 18.50 -11.96
C ILE A 39 10.11 17.93 -12.73
N ALA A 40 10.35 16.83 -13.42
CA ALA A 40 9.34 15.99 -14.06
C ALA A 40 9.22 14.65 -13.32
N ALA A 41 8.01 14.21 -13.09
CA ALA A 41 7.72 12.88 -12.55
C ALA A 41 7.23 11.95 -13.67
N THR A 42 7.60 10.68 -13.60
CA THR A 42 7.04 9.63 -14.47
C THR A 42 5.62 9.26 -14.03
N LYS A 43 5.01 8.31 -14.74
CA LYS A 43 3.91 7.51 -14.20
C LYS A 43 4.36 6.83 -12.90
N PRO A 44 3.43 6.52 -11.98
CA PRO A 44 3.79 5.88 -10.73
C PRO A 44 4.37 4.49 -10.95
N LEU A 45 5.57 4.25 -10.39
CA LEU A 45 6.22 2.95 -10.37
C LEU A 45 5.53 2.02 -9.38
N ILE A 46 5.25 2.53 -8.18
CA ILE A 46 4.61 1.82 -7.09
C ILE A 46 3.38 2.61 -6.65
N ILE A 47 2.28 1.91 -6.41
CA ILE A 47 1.06 2.46 -5.84
C ILE A 47 0.77 1.69 -4.55
N THR A 48 0.60 2.40 -3.45
CA THR A 48 0.27 1.81 -2.16
C THR A 48 -1.01 2.41 -1.60
N PHE A 49 -1.62 1.69 -0.71
CA PHE A 49 -2.86 2.09 -0.03
C PHE A 49 -2.82 1.65 1.44
N PRO A 50 -3.66 2.21 2.31
CA PRO A 50 -3.66 1.85 3.71
C PRO A 50 -4.11 0.41 3.92
N ALA A 51 -3.41 -0.29 4.81
CA ALA A 51 -3.77 -1.59 5.33
C ALA A 51 -3.98 -1.50 6.84
N LEU A 52 -5.05 -2.12 7.33
CA LEU A 52 -5.36 -2.23 8.75
C LEU A 52 -4.85 -3.58 9.27
N VAL A 53 -4.12 -3.53 10.36
CA VAL A 53 -3.48 -4.67 10.99
C VAL A 53 -3.95 -4.81 12.43
N THR A 54 -4.14 -6.03 12.88
CA THR A 54 -4.38 -6.36 14.29
C THR A 54 -3.71 -7.68 14.64
N THR A 55 -3.86 -8.13 15.88
CA THR A 55 -3.35 -9.44 16.30
C THR A 55 -4.09 -10.57 15.59
N LEU A 56 -3.45 -11.73 15.44
CA LEU A 56 -4.10 -12.93 14.89
C LEU A 56 -5.34 -13.31 15.70
N HIS A 57 -5.29 -13.15 17.01
CA HIS A 57 -6.41 -13.43 17.90
C HIS A 57 -7.63 -12.55 17.64
N ASP A 58 -7.39 -11.26 17.36
CA ASP A 58 -8.45 -10.27 17.13
C ASP A 58 -8.87 -10.14 15.65
N SER A 59 -8.15 -10.82 14.75
CA SER A 59 -8.39 -10.74 13.31
C SER A 59 -9.78 -11.22 12.87
N MET A 60 -10.42 -12.07 13.67
CA MET A 60 -11.77 -12.60 13.44
C MET A 60 -12.86 -11.73 14.06
N ARG A 61 -12.52 -10.68 14.79
CA ARG A 61 -13.53 -9.79 15.41
C ARG A 61 -14.11 -8.83 14.38
N PRO A 62 -15.42 -8.52 14.46
CA PRO A 62 -16.02 -7.49 13.63
C PRO A 62 -15.31 -6.15 13.81
N LEU A 63 -14.95 -5.49 12.71
CA LEU A 63 -14.31 -4.17 12.72
C LEU A 63 -15.22 -3.04 13.23
N THR A 64 -16.51 -3.31 13.40
CA THR A 64 -17.52 -2.38 13.88
C THR A 64 -17.67 -2.48 15.40
N SER A 65 -16.62 -2.14 16.15
CA SER A 65 -16.74 -2.06 17.61
C SER A 65 -17.26 -0.66 18.01
N PRO A 66 -18.29 -0.56 18.87
CA PRO A 66 -18.72 0.71 19.42
C PRO A 66 -17.75 1.26 20.48
N LYS A 67 -16.73 0.48 20.87
CA LYS A 67 -15.74 0.86 21.87
C LYS A 67 -14.68 1.79 21.28
N PRO A 68 -14.13 2.72 22.06
CA PRO A 68 -12.93 3.45 21.69
C PRO A 68 -11.80 2.45 21.40
N VAL A 69 -11.03 2.73 20.36
CA VAL A 69 -9.88 1.89 19.95
C VAL A 69 -8.65 2.76 19.84
N ASN A 70 -7.49 2.19 20.15
CA ASN A 70 -6.19 2.81 19.96
C ASN A 70 -5.60 2.35 18.64
N ILE A 71 -5.31 3.29 17.74
CA ILE A 71 -4.77 3.01 16.41
C ILE A 71 -3.37 3.59 16.28
N ALA A 72 -2.40 2.71 16.10
CA ALA A 72 -1.02 3.07 15.78
C ALA A 72 -0.88 3.41 14.29
N ARG A 73 -0.07 4.43 13.97
CA ARG A 73 0.36 4.74 12.60
C ARG A 73 1.81 5.23 12.58
N VAL A 74 2.40 5.32 11.39
CA VAL A 74 3.73 5.92 11.20
C VAL A 74 3.57 7.27 10.53
N ALA A 75 4.30 8.28 11.05
CA ALA A 75 4.19 9.68 10.61
C ALA A 75 2.71 10.11 10.58
N ASN A 76 2.27 10.78 9.54
CA ASN A 76 0.88 11.25 9.41
C ASN A 76 0.12 10.50 8.31
N TYR A 77 0.45 9.22 8.07
CA TYR A 77 -0.23 8.43 7.05
C TYR A 77 -0.92 7.19 7.65
N PRO A 78 -2.18 6.96 7.28
CA PRO A 78 -3.07 7.88 6.57
C PRO A 78 -3.47 9.08 7.43
N PRO A 79 -4.07 10.16 6.84
CA PRO A 79 -4.59 11.30 7.59
C PRO A 79 -5.65 10.92 8.62
N ASP A 80 -5.80 11.73 9.66
CA ASP A 80 -6.75 11.48 10.77
C ASP A 80 -8.18 11.31 10.28
N GLU A 81 -8.60 12.11 9.29
CA GLU A 81 -9.95 12.09 8.72
C GLU A 81 -10.28 10.71 8.13
N VAL A 82 -9.31 10.06 7.51
CA VAL A 82 -9.49 8.73 6.91
C VAL A 82 -9.66 7.66 7.99
N ILE A 83 -8.90 7.77 9.07
CA ILE A 83 -9.02 6.87 10.21
C ILE A 83 -10.38 7.06 10.90
N HIS A 84 -10.76 8.30 11.16
CA HIS A 84 -12.03 8.62 11.85
C HIS A 84 -13.28 8.29 11.02
N GLN A 85 -13.19 8.21 9.68
CA GLN A 85 -14.29 7.69 8.86
C GLN A 85 -14.66 6.24 9.20
N SER A 86 -13.66 5.42 9.53
CA SER A 86 -13.87 4.01 9.89
C SER A 86 -13.97 3.79 11.40
N PHE A 87 -13.30 4.63 12.17
CA PHE A 87 -13.21 4.55 13.63
C PHE A 87 -13.45 5.93 14.27
N PRO A 88 -14.70 6.42 14.34
CA PRO A 88 -15.00 7.79 14.79
C PRO A 88 -14.50 8.12 16.20
N LYS A 89 -14.31 7.12 17.05
CA LYS A 89 -13.85 7.28 18.45
C LYS A 89 -12.42 6.78 18.66
N ALA A 90 -11.63 6.65 17.59
CA ALA A 90 -10.26 6.19 17.71
C ALA A 90 -9.36 7.23 18.38
N THR A 91 -8.46 6.75 19.22
CA THR A 91 -7.29 7.50 19.66
C THR A 91 -6.13 7.13 18.73
N ILE A 92 -5.58 8.11 18.03
CA ILE A 92 -4.51 7.90 17.05
C ILE A 92 -3.16 8.14 17.73
N ILE A 93 -2.26 7.16 17.63
CA ILE A 93 -0.92 7.19 18.22
C ILE A 93 0.10 7.11 17.07
N SER A 94 0.82 8.20 16.84
CA SER A 94 1.83 8.28 15.79
C SER A 94 3.20 7.84 16.28
N PHE A 95 3.82 6.94 15.53
CA PHE A 95 5.18 6.45 15.74
C PHE A 95 6.10 7.00 14.64
N THR A 96 7.37 7.10 14.94
CA THR A 96 8.41 7.43 13.95
C THR A 96 8.97 6.19 13.26
N ASN A 97 8.76 5.02 13.84
CA ASN A 97 9.32 3.74 13.38
C ASN A 97 8.21 2.69 13.22
N LEU A 98 8.16 2.07 12.02
CA LEU A 98 7.15 1.06 11.70
C LEU A 98 7.25 -0.19 12.59
N TYR A 99 8.46 -0.65 12.89
CA TYR A 99 8.65 -1.82 13.76
C TYR A 99 8.05 -1.57 15.15
N GLN A 100 8.30 -0.39 15.74
CA GLN A 100 7.75 -0.03 17.06
C GLN A 100 6.22 0.08 17.03
N ALA A 101 5.65 0.63 15.95
CA ALA A 101 4.21 0.72 15.78
C ALA A 101 3.56 -0.67 15.72
N LEU A 102 4.11 -1.58 14.91
CA LEU A 102 3.61 -2.96 14.82
C LEU A 102 3.85 -3.75 16.11
N ALA A 103 5.01 -3.59 16.75
CA ALA A 103 5.31 -4.22 18.04
C ALA A 103 4.33 -3.79 19.13
N SER A 104 3.88 -2.53 19.13
CA SER A 104 2.88 -2.03 20.08
C SER A 104 1.52 -2.73 19.92
N VAL A 105 1.12 -3.05 18.69
CA VAL A 105 -0.10 -3.84 18.42
C VAL A 105 0.11 -5.30 18.82
N SER A 106 1.24 -5.88 18.45
CA SER A 106 1.57 -7.27 18.82
C SER A 106 1.61 -7.49 20.34
N ALA A 107 2.01 -6.46 21.10
CA ALA A 107 2.04 -6.47 22.57
C ALA A 107 0.67 -6.11 23.22
N GLY A 108 -0.36 -5.76 22.42
CA GLY A 108 -1.67 -5.36 22.91
C GLY A 108 -1.76 -3.96 23.51
N HIS A 109 -0.75 -3.10 23.29
CA HIS A 109 -0.77 -1.70 23.73
C HIS A 109 -1.68 -0.85 22.82
N ASN A 110 -1.80 -1.23 21.55
CA ASN A 110 -2.73 -0.65 20.58
C ASN A 110 -3.58 -1.76 19.97
N ASP A 111 -4.83 -1.44 19.62
CA ASP A 111 -5.77 -2.41 19.05
C ASP A 111 -5.47 -2.68 17.57
N TYR A 112 -5.09 -1.63 16.86
CA TYR A 112 -4.81 -1.69 15.42
C TYR A 112 -3.57 -0.89 15.05
N PHE A 113 -2.99 -1.27 13.93
CA PHE A 113 -2.06 -0.43 13.16
C PHE A 113 -2.68 -0.14 11.79
N ILE A 114 -2.46 1.07 11.27
CA ILE A 114 -2.84 1.44 9.91
C ILE A 114 -1.66 2.11 9.20
N GLY A 115 -1.34 1.65 7.99
CA GLY A 115 -0.22 2.17 7.20
C GLY A 115 -0.14 1.60 5.80
N SER A 116 0.92 1.93 5.06
CA SER A 116 1.13 1.46 3.68
C SER A 116 1.16 -0.07 3.59
N ASN A 117 0.33 -0.65 2.73
CA ASN A 117 0.17 -2.10 2.58
C ASN A 117 1.49 -2.82 2.29
N ILE A 118 2.30 -2.34 1.34
CA ILE A 118 3.52 -3.03 0.90
C ILE A 118 4.53 -3.11 2.05
N ILE A 119 4.88 -1.96 2.64
CA ILE A 119 5.90 -1.89 3.69
C ILE A 119 5.42 -2.65 4.94
N THR A 120 4.14 -2.51 5.28
CA THR A 120 3.51 -3.20 6.40
C THR A 120 3.56 -4.71 6.22
N SER A 121 3.13 -5.22 5.07
CA SER A 121 3.14 -6.66 4.78
C SER A 121 4.55 -7.24 4.79
N SER A 122 5.54 -6.53 4.24
CA SER A 122 6.95 -6.94 4.29
C SER A 122 7.48 -7.02 5.72
N MET A 123 7.08 -6.08 6.58
CA MET A 123 7.49 -6.07 7.98
C MET A 123 6.82 -7.21 8.78
N ILE A 124 5.53 -7.45 8.52
CA ILE A 124 4.78 -8.54 9.17
C ILE A 124 5.41 -9.89 8.79
N SER A 125 5.66 -10.16 7.51
CA SER A 125 6.21 -11.44 7.08
C SER A 125 7.61 -11.72 7.65
N ARG A 126 8.39 -10.68 7.90
CA ARG A 126 9.75 -10.83 8.46
C ARG A 126 9.79 -10.99 9.98
N TYR A 127 8.93 -10.28 10.70
CA TYR A 127 9.09 -10.12 12.14
C TYR A 127 7.84 -10.46 12.97
N PHE A 128 6.66 -10.53 12.35
CA PHE A 128 5.39 -10.63 13.05
C PHE A 128 4.45 -11.71 12.48
N THR A 129 4.97 -12.68 11.72
CA THR A 129 4.19 -13.71 11.00
C THR A 129 3.23 -14.48 11.92
N HIS A 130 3.61 -14.68 13.17
CA HIS A 130 2.82 -15.46 14.15
C HIS A 130 2.03 -14.59 15.13
N SER A 131 2.02 -13.28 14.97
CA SER A 131 1.36 -12.38 15.93
C SER A 131 0.40 -11.38 15.29
N LEU A 132 0.66 -10.94 14.06
CA LEU A 132 -0.12 -9.91 13.38
C LEU A 132 -0.71 -10.41 12.06
N ASN A 133 -1.86 -9.85 11.70
CA ASN A 133 -2.51 -10.10 10.41
C ASN A 133 -3.11 -8.81 9.84
N VAL A 134 -3.09 -8.70 8.51
CA VAL A 134 -3.82 -7.64 7.78
C VAL A 134 -5.27 -8.06 7.67
N VAL A 135 -6.18 -7.25 8.21
CA VAL A 135 -7.62 -7.55 8.25
C VAL A 135 -8.45 -6.73 7.27
N LYS A 136 -7.89 -5.63 6.76
CA LYS A 136 -8.60 -4.79 5.79
C LYS A 136 -7.61 -3.97 4.96
N TYR A 137 -7.96 -3.79 3.69
CA TYR A 137 -7.32 -2.83 2.80
C TYR A 137 -8.29 -1.70 2.47
N TYR A 138 -7.75 -0.48 2.37
CA TYR A 138 -8.50 0.71 2.00
C TYR A 138 -8.07 1.18 0.61
N ASN A 139 -9.00 1.66 -0.19
CA ASN A 139 -8.70 2.13 -1.54
C ASN A 139 -8.14 3.56 -1.60
N SER A 140 -8.19 4.28 -0.48
CA SER A 140 -7.78 5.69 -0.37
C SER A 140 -7.37 6.02 1.06
N PRO A 141 -6.46 7.01 1.29
CA PRO A 141 -5.69 7.69 0.25
C PRO A 141 -4.59 6.79 -0.30
N ARG A 142 -4.29 6.94 -1.57
CA ARG A 142 -3.16 6.25 -2.20
C ARG A 142 -1.87 7.04 -2.01
N GLN A 143 -0.76 6.33 -1.92
CA GLN A 143 0.57 6.92 -2.04
C GLN A 143 1.25 6.34 -3.28
N TYR A 144 2.09 7.14 -3.88
CA TYR A 144 2.75 6.85 -5.15
C TYR A 144 4.25 7.04 -5.00
N ASN A 145 4.99 6.25 -5.74
CA ASN A 145 6.43 6.39 -5.89
C ASN A 145 6.74 6.62 -7.37
N PHE A 146 7.55 7.60 -7.67
CA PHE A 146 7.86 8.06 -9.03
C PHE A 146 9.36 8.04 -9.27
N PHE A 147 9.78 7.86 -10.52
CA PHE A 147 11.06 8.36 -10.96
C PHE A 147 10.94 9.87 -11.22
N LEU A 148 11.85 10.62 -10.64
CA LEU A 148 11.96 12.06 -10.80
C LEU A 148 13.19 12.36 -11.65
N THR A 149 13.02 13.21 -12.65
CA THR A 149 14.09 13.67 -13.55
C THR A 149 14.08 15.20 -13.64
N ARG A 150 15.13 15.81 -14.13
CA ARG A 150 15.04 17.22 -14.53
C ARG A 150 14.03 17.35 -15.68
N LYS A 151 13.28 18.43 -15.72
CA LYS A 151 12.24 18.68 -16.73
C LYS A 151 12.81 18.76 -18.15
N GLU A 152 14.03 19.24 -18.29
CA GLU A 152 14.77 19.30 -19.55
C GLU A 152 15.18 17.92 -20.09
N SER A 153 15.25 16.91 -19.23
CA SER A 153 15.63 15.52 -19.58
C SER A 153 14.43 14.75 -20.18
N VAL A 154 13.78 15.32 -21.19
CA VAL A 154 12.54 14.81 -21.79
C VAL A 154 12.69 13.36 -22.26
N ILE A 155 13.74 13.04 -23.00
CA ILE A 155 13.98 11.69 -23.54
C ILE A 155 14.15 10.67 -22.42
N LEU A 156 14.89 11.03 -21.36
CA LEU A 156 15.06 10.14 -20.21
C LEU A 156 13.74 9.86 -19.52
N ASN A 157 12.91 10.90 -19.31
CA ASN A 157 11.59 10.74 -18.70
C ASN A 157 10.67 9.86 -19.57
N GLU A 158 10.69 10.01 -20.90
CA GLU A 158 9.93 9.15 -21.81
C GLU A 158 10.38 7.69 -21.74
N VAL A 159 11.70 7.43 -21.71
CA VAL A 159 12.26 6.07 -21.58
C VAL A 159 11.80 5.44 -20.26
N LEU A 160 11.87 6.19 -19.17
CA LEU A 160 11.41 5.69 -17.86
C LEU A 160 9.88 5.44 -17.83
N ASN A 161 9.08 6.27 -18.50
CA ASN A 161 7.64 6.02 -18.63
C ASN A 161 7.36 4.74 -19.43
N ARG A 162 8.09 4.49 -20.53
CA ARG A 162 7.97 3.24 -21.28
C ARG A 162 8.39 2.03 -20.44
N PHE A 163 9.43 2.19 -19.63
CA PHE A 163 9.84 1.15 -18.67
C PHE A 163 8.72 0.84 -17.67
N VAL A 164 8.10 1.86 -17.06
CA VAL A 164 6.98 1.68 -16.14
C VAL A 164 5.79 0.98 -16.81
N ASP A 165 5.47 1.34 -18.06
CA ASP A 165 4.40 0.72 -18.86
C ASP A 165 4.70 -0.75 -19.19
N ALA A 166 5.98 -1.09 -19.40
CA ALA A 166 6.44 -2.45 -19.71
C ALA A 166 6.47 -3.37 -18.47
N LEU A 167 6.34 -2.84 -17.26
CA LEU A 167 6.30 -3.63 -16.03
C LEU A 167 4.95 -4.36 -15.91
N THR A 168 4.87 -5.56 -16.48
CA THR A 168 3.69 -6.41 -16.34
C THR A 168 3.48 -6.88 -14.89
N ASN A 169 2.30 -7.42 -14.60
CA ASN A 169 2.04 -7.99 -13.27
C ASN A 169 2.96 -9.18 -12.96
N GLU A 170 3.35 -9.95 -13.97
CA GLU A 170 4.28 -11.08 -13.86
C GLU A 170 5.66 -10.60 -13.41
N VAL A 171 6.21 -9.56 -14.07
CA VAL A 171 7.50 -8.98 -13.70
C VAL A 171 7.45 -8.39 -12.29
N ARG A 172 6.38 -7.69 -11.95
CA ARG A 172 6.17 -7.15 -10.60
C ARG A 172 6.10 -8.27 -9.57
N TYR A 173 5.43 -9.38 -9.90
CA TYR A 173 5.35 -10.57 -9.06
C TYR A 173 6.73 -11.20 -8.84
N GLU A 174 7.49 -11.46 -9.90
CA GLU A 174 8.85 -12.03 -9.81
C GLU A 174 9.77 -11.16 -8.94
N VAL A 175 9.76 -9.85 -9.15
CA VAL A 175 10.55 -8.93 -8.32
C VAL A 175 10.11 -8.99 -6.86
N SER A 176 8.82 -9.08 -6.60
CA SER A 176 8.27 -9.09 -5.26
C SER A 176 8.60 -10.35 -4.46
N GLN A 177 8.70 -11.50 -5.13
CA GLN A 177 9.09 -12.76 -4.52
C GLN A 177 10.42 -12.67 -3.75
N ASN A 178 11.31 -11.79 -4.19
CA ASN A 178 12.60 -11.56 -3.52
C ASN A 178 12.49 -10.69 -2.26
N TRP A 179 11.37 -10.00 -2.07
CA TRP A 179 11.20 -8.99 -1.01
C TRP A 179 10.05 -9.30 -0.06
N LEU A 180 9.07 -10.08 -0.52
CA LEU A 180 7.85 -10.40 0.21
C LEU A 180 7.75 -11.92 0.33
N ASP A 181 7.55 -12.42 1.52
CA ASP A 181 7.22 -13.81 1.74
C ASP A 181 5.88 -14.17 1.10
N THR A 182 5.76 -15.37 0.57
CA THR A 182 4.90 -15.87 -0.49
C THR A 182 3.38 -15.78 -0.31
N GLY A 183 2.83 -14.90 0.48
CA GLY A 183 1.38 -14.85 0.70
C GLY A 183 0.68 -13.57 0.33
N ASN A 184 1.39 -12.48 0.11
CA ASN A 184 0.76 -11.17 0.05
C ASN A 184 0.83 -10.54 -1.34
N LEU A 185 -0.04 -11.01 -2.24
CA LEU A 185 -0.21 -10.49 -3.60
C LEU A 185 -0.96 -9.15 -3.65
N ALA A 186 -1.26 -8.56 -2.50
CA ALA A 186 -2.11 -7.36 -2.42
C ALA A 186 -1.56 -6.14 -3.18
N PHE A 187 -0.25 -6.09 -3.45
CA PHE A 187 0.33 -5.02 -4.26
C PHE A 187 0.27 -5.29 -5.79
N LEU A 188 0.01 -6.53 -6.21
CA LEU A 188 -0.22 -6.88 -7.61
C LEU A 188 -1.63 -6.55 -8.07
N ASN A 189 -2.57 -6.47 -7.14
CA ASN A 189 -3.92 -6.09 -7.46
C ASN A 189 -3.93 -4.59 -7.79
N LYS A 190 -3.69 -4.28 -9.07
CA LYS A 190 -4.17 -3.01 -9.61
C LYS A 190 -5.64 -2.93 -9.22
N PRO A 191 -6.07 -1.96 -8.42
CA PRO A 191 -7.47 -1.86 -8.07
C PRO A 191 -8.26 -1.86 -9.36
N LEU A 192 -9.29 -2.68 -9.45
CA LEU A 192 -10.14 -2.73 -10.61
C LEU A 192 -10.74 -1.33 -10.79
N GLU A 193 -10.24 -0.58 -11.76
CA GLU A 193 -10.77 0.73 -12.10
C GLU A 193 -11.99 0.50 -12.98
N LEU A 194 -13.15 0.42 -12.33
CA LEU A 194 -14.41 0.28 -13.02
C LEU A 194 -14.74 1.58 -13.76
N THR A 195 -15.10 1.45 -15.03
CA THR A 195 -15.71 2.52 -15.82
C THR A 195 -17.06 2.92 -15.21
N GLU A 196 -17.56 4.11 -15.52
CA GLU A 196 -18.88 4.54 -15.05
C GLU A 196 -20.01 3.61 -15.52
N HIS A 197 -19.88 3.02 -16.72
CA HIS A 197 -20.81 2.03 -17.24
C HIS A 197 -20.82 0.73 -16.39
N GLU A 198 -19.64 0.23 -16.00
CA GLU A 198 -19.52 -0.96 -15.13
C GLU A 198 -20.06 -0.70 -13.73
N LYS A 199 -19.79 0.48 -13.17
CA LYS A 199 -20.37 0.91 -11.89
C LYS A 199 -21.89 0.97 -11.94
N GLN A 200 -22.46 1.49 -13.02
CA GLN A 200 -23.91 1.52 -13.22
C GLN A 200 -24.48 0.13 -13.38
N TRP A 201 -23.79 -0.75 -14.12
CA TRP A 201 -24.22 -2.14 -14.29
C TRP A 201 -24.27 -2.88 -12.95
N ILE A 202 -23.22 -2.79 -12.12
CA ILE A 202 -23.17 -3.36 -10.77
C ILE A 202 -24.33 -2.83 -9.90
N LYS A 203 -24.60 -1.54 -9.99
CA LYS A 203 -25.68 -0.91 -9.23
C LYS A 203 -27.06 -1.43 -9.63
N GLN A 204 -27.24 -1.78 -10.90
CA GLN A 204 -28.48 -2.36 -11.44
C GLN A 204 -28.61 -3.86 -11.18
N HIS A 205 -27.50 -4.53 -10.84
CA HIS A 205 -27.43 -5.98 -10.58
C HIS A 205 -26.89 -6.26 -9.17
N PRO A 206 -27.61 -5.85 -8.10
CA PRO A 206 -27.13 -5.97 -6.73
C PRO A 206 -26.99 -7.42 -6.28
N ASN A 207 -27.69 -8.33 -6.94
CA ASN A 207 -27.66 -9.76 -6.63
C ASN A 207 -27.27 -10.55 -7.87
N LEU A 208 -26.11 -11.19 -7.83
CA LEU A 208 -25.66 -12.15 -8.83
C LEU A 208 -25.93 -13.56 -8.33
N LYS A 209 -26.44 -14.42 -9.21
CA LYS A 209 -26.60 -15.84 -8.92
C LYS A 209 -25.34 -16.56 -9.37
N VAL A 210 -24.66 -17.21 -8.45
CA VAL A 210 -23.46 -18.00 -8.71
C VAL A 210 -23.80 -19.47 -8.49
N LEU A 211 -23.41 -20.31 -9.46
CA LEU A 211 -23.46 -21.77 -9.27
C LEU A 211 -22.14 -22.20 -8.63
N GLU A 212 -22.22 -22.85 -7.51
CA GLU A 212 -21.09 -23.37 -6.78
C GLU A 212 -21.23 -24.90 -6.62
N ASN A 213 -20.10 -25.61 -6.66
CA ASN A 213 -20.06 -27.02 -6.28
C ASN A 213 -19.63 -27.09 -4.80
N PRO A 214 -20.53 -27.50 -3.88
CA PRO A 214 -20.26 -27.45 -2.44
C PRO A 214 -19.13 -28.39 -1.98
N TYR A 215 -18.64 -29.28 -2.86
CA TYR A 215 -17.57 -30.24 -2.56
C TYR A 215 -16.42 -30.19 -3.55
N SER A 216 -15.78 -29.04 -3.69
CA SER A 216 -14.59 -28.85 -4.53
C SER A 216 -13.43 -28.22 -3.76
N PRO A 217 -12.90 -28.86 -2.71
CA PRO A 217 -11.75 -28.32 -2.00
C PRO A 217 -10.53 -28.24 -2.93
N PRO A 218 -9.67 -27.19 -2.79
CA PRO A 218 -9.76 -26.10 -1.83
C PRO A 218 -10.61 -24.90 -2.31
N TYR A 219 -11.32 -24.99 -3.44
CA TYR A 219 -11.98 -23.86 -4.09
C TYR A 219 -13.35 -23.53 -3.48
N SER A 220 -14.03 -24.54 -2.95
CA SER A 220 -15.35 -24.39 -2.36
C SER A 220 -15.56 -25.46 -1.30
N MET A 221 -15.97 -25.06 -0.11
CA MET A 221 -16.40 -25.92 0.99
C MET A 221 -17.55 -25.23 1.71
N THR A 222 -18.69 -25.89 1.78
CA THR A 222 -19.81 -25.51 2.67
C THR A 222 -19.70 -26.27 3.97
N ASP A 223 -19.95 -25.62 5.09
CA ASP A 223 -20.07 -26.25 6.40
C ASP A 223 -21.48 -26.90 6.57
N GLU A 224 -21.72 -27.49 7.74
CA GLU A 224 -22.98 -28.18 8.03
C GLU A 224 -24.21 -27.25 8.03
N ASN A 225 -24.03 -25.94 7.92
CA ASN A 225 -25.09 -24.91 7.93
C ASN A 225 -25.33 -24.28 6.54
N GLY A 226 -24.57 -24.66 5.51
CA GLY A 226 -24.73 -24.22 4.12
C GLY A 226 -23.97 -22.97 3.75
#